data_cb2a13005a4c61080ad335d61d5d6471
#
_entry.id   cb2a13005a4c61080ad335d61d5d6471
#
_cell.length_a   1.000
_cell.length_b   1.000
_cell.length_c   1.000
_cell.angle_alpha   90.00
_cell.angle_beta   90.00
_cell.angle_gamma   90.00
#
_symmetry.space_group_name_H-M   'P 1'
#
loop_
_entity.id
_entity.type
_entity.pdbx_description
1 polymer ?
#
loop_
_entity_poly.entity_id
_entity_poly.type
_entity_poly.pdbx_seq_one_letter_code
_entity_poly.pdbx_strand_id
1 'polypeptide(L)'
;MGEHPGDIFPHINMADAVDMMDTMELVSQAKDERPEPVLQEAVVIYGQARDAIHPHTTTSLNNQAIHYFNQGKYEQARELFQRTLTLCEQVLGFAHADTATCLNNLAGAYYAQDKYEEAEPLLQQALVICEQVLSPADPDMINSLNNLGMLYEAQEKYEQAEKFFQRALEICRQALGPKHPDTVFSFNNLVRLYRKQGHY
;
A
#
# COMPACT_ATOMS: atom_id res chain seq x y z
N MET A 1 15.23 2.31 -18.71
CA MET A 1 14.45 1.14 -18.30
C MET A 1 13.55 1.66 -17.21
N GLY A 2 12.26 1.81 -17.48
CA GLY A 2 11.31 2.33 -16.52
C GLY A 2 11.09 1.32 -15.40
N GLU A 3 11.23 1.78 -14.17
CA GLU A 3 10.87 1.01 -12.98
C GLU A 3 9.36 0.71 -13.05
N HIS A 4 8.99 -0.54 -12.80
CA HIS A 4 7.59 -0.93 -12.80
C HIS A 4 6.92 -0.32 -11.55
N PRO A 5 5.74 0.31 -11.65
CA PRO A 5 5.05 0.89 -10.48
C PRO A 5 4.85 -0.09 -9.31
N GLY A 6 4.86 -1.39 -9.57
CA GLY A 6 4.79 -2.43 -8.54
C GLY A 6 6.00 -2.52 -7.62
N ASP A 7 7.17 -1.98 -8.02
CA ASP A 7 8.37 -1.97 -7.18
C ASP A 7 8.33 -0.87 -6.10
N ILE A 8 7.40 0.06 -6.22
CA ILE A 8 7.27 1.23 -5.36
C ILE A 8 6.45 0.91 -4.09
N PHE A 9 5.50 -0.02 -4.16
CA PHE A 9 4.66 -0.43 -3.02
C PHE A 9 4.74 -1.95 -2.81
N PRO A 10 5.91 -2.50 -2.42
CA PRO A 10 6.18 -3.94 -2.48
C PRO A 10 5.51 -4.79 -1.40
N HIS A 11 4.88 -4.20 -0.40
CA HIS A 11 4.40 -4.97 0.73
C HIS A 11 2.90 -4.80 0.97
N ILE A 12 2.17 -5.58 0.21
CA ILE A 12 0.85 -6.02 0.64
C ILE A 12 1.12 -7.19 1.57
N ASN A 13 0.67 -7.04 2.80
CA ASN A 13 0.96 -7.97 3.89
C ASN A 13 0.64 -9.42 3.51
N MET A 14 1.67 -10.26 3.38
CA MET A 14 1.51 -11.69 3.07
C MET A 14 0.89 -12.50 4.22
N ALA A 15 0.70 -11.93 5.40
CA ALA A 15 0.06 -12.62 6.53
C ALA A 15 -1.42 -12.94 6.27
N ASP A 16 -2.08 -12.16 5.40
CA ASP A 16 -3.48 -12.43 5.00
C ASP A 16 -3.61 -13.52 3.92
N ALA A 17 -2.49 -14.03 3.41
CA ALA A 17 -2.50 -15.07 2.37
C ALA A 17 -2.93 -16.46 2.90
N VAL A 18 -2.93 -16.68 4.21
CA VAL A 18 -3.28 -17.99 4.80
C VAL A 18 -4.79 -18.23 4.77
N ASP A 19 -5.62 -17.20 4.95
CA ASP A 19 -7.08 -17.29 4.80
C ASP A 19 -7.54 -17.37 3.32
N MET A 20 -6.65 -17.05 2.38
CA MET A 20 -6.91 -17.20 0.95
C MET A 20 -6.96 -18.66 0.48
N MET A 21 -6.41 -19.62 1.23
CA MET A 21 -6.40 -21.02 0.80
C MET A 21 -7.81 -21.61 0.77
N ASP A 22 -8.68 -21.25 1.70
CA ASP A 22 -10.07 -21.76 1.74
C ASP A 22 -10.95 -21.11 0.64
N THR A 23 -10.68 -19.85 0.28
CA THR A 23 -11.36 -19.18 -0.83
C THR A 23 -10.79 -19.56 -2.19
N MET A 24 -9.49 -19.92 -2.28
CA MET A 24 -8.90 -20.43 -3.52
C MET A 24 -9.37 -21.86 -3.85
N GLU A 25 -9.75 -22.67 -2.87
CA GLU A 25 -10.32 -23.99 -3.10
C GLU A 25 -11.71 -23.90 -3.72
N LEU A 26 -12.52 -22.91 -3.34
CA LEU A 26 -13.79 -22.57 -3.98
C LEU A 26 -13.65 -22.00 -5.39
N VAL A 27 -12.60 -21.17 -5.62
CA VAL A 27 -12.27 -20.60 -6.94
C VAL A 27 -11.62 -21.64 -7.87
N SER A 28 -10.86 -22.60 -7.32
CA SER A 28 -10.24 -23.69 -8.08
C SER A 28 -11.26 -24.69 -8.65
N GLN A 29 -12.48 -24.75 -8.10
CA GLN A 29 -13.56 -25.59 -8.64
C GLN A 29 -14.30 -24.93 -9.79
N ALA A 30 -14.20 -23.61 -9.98
CA ALA A 30 -14.70 -22.85 -11.13
C ALA A 30 -13.65 -22.77 -12.25
N LYS A 31 -13.19 -23.93 -12.73
CA LYS A 31 -12.36 -24.00 -13.94
C LYS A 31 -13.20 -23.62 -15.14
N ASP A 32 -12.95 -22.46 -15.71
CA ASP A 32 -13.26 -21.98 -17.07
C ASP A 32 -14.05 -20.67 -17.21
N GLU A 33 -14.43 -19.95 -16.16
CA GLU A 33 -15.06 -18.65 -16.33
C GLU A 33 -14.24 -17.53 -15.69
N ARG A 34 -14.05 -16.45 -16.45
CA ARG A 34 -13.24 -15.28 -16.11
C ARG A 34 -13.49 -14.80 -14.67
N PRO A 35 -12.46 -14.54 -13.86
CA PRO A 35 -12.62 -14.15 -12.45
C PRO A 35 -13.35 -12.81 -12.24
N GLU A 36 -13.43 -11.96 -13.27
CA GLU A 36 -14.09 -10.65 -13.19
C GLU A 36 -15.58 -10.67 -12.80
N PRO A 37 -16.46 -11.55 -13.36
CA PRO A 37 -17.87 -11.54 -13.00
C PRO A 37 -18.13 -11.96 -11.56
N VAL A 38 -17.42 -12.98 -11.08
CA VAL A 38 -17.59 -13.53 -9.71
C VAL A 38 -17.15 -12.53 -8.65
N LEU A 39 -16.06 -11.81 -8.90
CA LEU A 39 -15.57 -10.76 -8.00
C LEU A 39 -16.49 -9.54 -8.01
N GLN A 40 -17.04 -9.16 -9.18
CA GLN A 40 -18.02 -8.08 -9.28
C GLN A 40 -19.34 -8.44 -8.60
N GLU A 41 -19.80 -9.68 -8.73
CA GLU A 41 -21.03 -10.16 -8.10
C GLU A 41 -20.87 -10.25 -6.57
N ALA A 42 -19.71 -10.70 -6.08
CA ALA A 42 -19.37 -10.66 -4.66
C ALA A 42 -19.39 -9.22 -4.11
N VAL A 43 -18.81 -8.25 -4.83
CA VAL A 43 -18.83 -6.83 -4.44
C VAL A 43 -20.26 -6.26 -4.41
N VAL A 44 -21.14 -6.68 -5.34
CA VAL A 44 -22.53 -6.23 -5.35
C VAL A 44 -23.33 -6.85 -4.18
N ILE A 45 -23.13 -8.14 -3.91
CA ILE A 45 -23.81 -8.85 -2.80
C ILE A 45 -23.36 -8.30 -1.45
N TYR A 46 -22.06 -8.10 -1.25
CA TYR A 46 -21.51 -7.55 0.00
C TYR A 46 -21.74 -6.03 0.15
N GLY A 47 -21.82 -5.29 -0.94
CA GLY A 47 -22.12 -3.84 -0.91
C GLY A 47 -23.59 -3.51 -0.61
N GLN A 48 -24.50 -4.46 -0.76
CA GLN A 48 -25.94 -4.30 -0.44
C GLN A 48 -26.31 -4.79 0.97
N ALA A 49 -25.49 -5.63 1.59
CA ALA A 49 -25.69 -6.10 2.97
C ALA A 49 -25.24 -5.03 3.95
N ARG A 50 -26.14 -4.11 4.28
CA ARG A 50 -25.92 -2.97 5.17
C ARG A 50 -25.54 -3.36 6.62
N ASP A 51 -25.63 -4.65 6.98
CA ASP A 51 -25.47 -5.16 8.34
C ASP A 51 -24.32 -6.17 8.53
N ALA A 52 -23.51 -6.41 7.49
CA ALA A 52 -22.38 -7.34 7.59
C ALA A 52 -21.15 -6.78 6.88
N ILE A 53 -20.59 -5.71 7.43
CA ILE A 53 -19.25 -5.25 7.01
C ILE A 53 -18.26 -6.21 7.69
N HIS A 54 -18.03 -7.37 7.05
CA HIS A 54 -17.03 -8.32 7.51
C HIS A 54 -15.61 -7.81 7.11
N PRO A 55 -14.59 -8.09 7.92
CA PRO A 55 -13.18 -7.87 7.55
C PRO A 55 -12.84 -8.44 6.17
N HIS A 56 -13.44 -9.56 5.79
CA HIS A 56 -13.30 -10.17 4.45
C HIS A 56 -13.72 -9.26 3.29
N THR A 57 -14.64 -8.31 3.48
CA THR A 57 -15.07 -7.40 2.42
C THR A 57 -13.98 -6.39 2.08
N THR A 58 -13.32 -5.81 3.09
CA THR A 58 -12.22 -4.86 2.89
C THR A 58 -11.01 -5.53 2.25
N THR A 59 -10.65 -6.72 2.71
CA THR A 59 -9.57 -7.52 2.13
C THR A 59 -9.85 -7.89 0.67
N SER A 60 -11.06 -8.32 0.36
CA SER A 60 -11.47 -8.70 -1.01
C SER A 60 -11.41 -7.50 -1.96
N LEU A 61 -11.93 -6.34 -1.55
CA LEU A 61 -11.87 -5.10 -2.33
C LEU A 61 -10.43 -4.63 -2.54
N ASN A 62 -9.61 -4.70 -1.50
CA ASN A 62 -8.21 -4.35 -1.57
C ASN A 62 -7.45 -5.24 -2.55
N ASN A 63 -7.65 -6.56 -2.48
CA ASN A 63 -7.00 -7.51 -3.40
C ASN A 63 -7.43 -7.28 -4.85
N GLN A 64 -8.70 -6.97 -5.09
CA GLN A 64 -9.19 -6.63 -6.44
C GLN A 64 -8.55 -5.31 -6.93
N ALA A 65 -8.46 -4.30 -6.07
CA ALA A 65 -7.80 -3.05 -6.39
C ALA A 65 -6.33 -3.24 -6.78
N ILE A 66 -5.61 -4.07 -6.03
CA ILE A 66 -4.24 -4.46 -6.33
C ILE A 66 -4.13 -5.18 -7.67
N HIS A 67 -5.04 -6.08 -7.95
CA HIS A 67 -5.08 -6.77 -9.23
C HIS A 67 -5.22 -5.78 -10.40
N TYR A 68 -6.12 -4.81 -10.30
CA TYR A 68 -6.24 -3.74 -11.30
C TYR A 68 -5.00 -2.85 -11.37
N PHE A 69 -4.41 -2.51 -10.22
CA PHE A 69 -3.18 -1.74 -10.15
C PHE A 69 -2.03 -2.43 -10.91
N ASN A 70 -1.85 -3.73 -10.69
CA ASN A 70 -0.82 -4.53 -11.37
C ASN A 70 -1.07 -4.69 -12.88
N GLN A 71 -2.31 -4.52 -13.35
CA GLN A 71 -2.66 -4.44 -14.77
C GLN A 71 -2.47 -3.05 -15.39
N GLY A 72 -2.02 -2.05 -14.62
CA GLY A 72 -1.95 -0.65 -15.05
C GLY A 72 -3.29 0.07 -15.13
N LYS A 73 -4.37 -0.55 -14.64
CA LYS A 73 -5.73 0.02 -14.59
C LYS A 73 -5.89 0.91 -13.34
N TYR A 74 -5.08 1.95 -13.25
CA TYR A 74 -4.93 2.75 -12.03
C TYR A 74 -6.21 3.46 -11.59
N GLU A 75 -7.07 3.87 -12.53
CA GLU A 75 -8.36 4.52 -12.19
C GLU A 75 -9.33 3.54 -11.53
N GLN A 76 -9.43 2.31 -12.03
CA GLN A 76 -10.26 1.25 -11.43
C GLN A 76 -9.70 0.83 -10.06
N ALA A 77 -8.38 0.74 -9.93
CA ALA A 77 -7.73 0.49 -8.65
C ALA A 77 -8.04 1.60 -7.64
N ARG A 78 -7.92 2.86 -8.04
CA ARG A 78 -8.21 4.04 -7.22
C ARG A 78 -9.64 4.02 -6.67
N GLU A 79 -10.63 3.73 -7.53
CA GLU A 79 -12.03 3.65 -7.10
C GLU A 79 -12.25 2.57 -6.03
N LEU A 80 -11.63 1.41 -6.19
CA LEU A 80 -11.73 0.33 -5.21
C LEU A 80 -10.98 0.66 -3.92
N PHE A 81 -9.77 1.22 -4.00
CA PHE A 81 -9.04 1.67 -2.81
C PHE A 81 -9.80 2.74 -2.04
N GLN A 82 -10.45 3.69 -2.72
CA GLN A 82 -11.29 4.71 -2.07
C GLN A 82 -12.48 4.07 -1.34
N ARG A 83 -13.11 3.08 -1.93
CA ARG A 83 -14.20 2.31 -1.29
C ARG A 83 -13.69 1.56 -0.06
N THR A 84 -12.53 0.89 -0.21
CA THR A 84 -11.89 0.16 0.88
C THR A 84 -11.56 1.10 2.04
N LEU A 85 -10.97 2.26 1.77
CA LEU A 85 -10.67 3.27 2.78
C LEU A 85 -11.94 3.70 3.54
N THR A 86 -13.01 4.02 2.81
CA THR A 86 -14.28 4.43 3.43
C THR A 86 -14.82 3.34 4.37
N LEU A 87 -14.72 2.08 3.98
CA LEU A 87 -15.14 0.96 4.82
C LEU A 87 -14.24 0.80 6.05
N CYS A 88 -12.91 0.89 5.88
CA CYS A 88 -11.98 0.84 7.01
C CYS A 88 -12.27 1.95 8.03
N GLU A 89 -12.49 3.18 7.58
CA GLU A 89 -12.82 4.32 8.44
C GLU A 89 -14.14 4.10 9.21
N GLN A 90 -15.14 3.53 8.56
CA GLN A 90 -16.46 3.26 9.18
C GLN A 90 -16.43 2.13 10.20
N VAL A 91 -15.63 1.09 9.96
CA VAL A 91 -15.62 -0.14 10.78
C VAL A 91 -14.57 -0.08 11.87
N LEU A 92 -13.35 0.32 11.51
CA LEU A 92 -12.18 0.28 12.39
C LEU A 92 -11.86 1.66 12.99
N GLY A 93 -12.37 2.72 12.36
CA GLY A 93 -12.07 4.09 12.73
C GLY A 93 -10.83 4.66 12.05
N PHE A 94 -10.64 5.98 12.23
CA PHE A 94 -9.55 6.72 11.58
C PHE A 94 -8.17 6.36 12.13
N ALA A 95 -8.06 5.92 13.37
CA ALA A 95 -6.81 5.61 14.05
C ALA A 95 -6.57 4.10 14.13
N HIS A 96 -6.63 3.41 12.99
CA HIS A 96 -6.37 1.98 12.89
C HIS A 96 -5.26 1.69 11.86
N ALA A 97 -4.43 0.67 12.11
CA ALA A 97 -3.34 0.30 11.21
C ALA A 97 -3.84 -0.01 9.79
N ASP A 98 -4.94 -0.76 9.65
CA ASP A 98 -5.52 -1.08 8.34
C ASP A 98 -6.02 0.17 7.60
N THR A 99 -6.48 1.20 8.32
CA THR A 99 -6.84 2.49 7.72
C THR A 99 -5.60 3.17 7.13
N ALA A 100 -4.46 3.11 7.81
CA ALA A 100 -3.19 3.62 7.27
C ALA A 100 -2.75 2.83 6.02
N THR A 101 -2.92 1.51 6.03
CA THR A 101 -2.64 0.66 4.86
C THR A 101 -3.54 1.03 3.67
N CYS A 102 -4.85 1.26 3.90
CA CYS A 102 -5.77 1.71 2.85
C CYS A 102 -5.37 3.08 2.27
N LEU A 103 -4.94 4.02 3.13
CA LEU A 103 -4.44 5.33 2.71
C LEU A 103 -3.18 5.21 1.85
N ASN A 104 -2.22 4.37 2.25
CA ASN A 104 -1.01 4.09 1.47
C ASN A 104 -1.33 3.52 0.09
N ASN A 105 -2.26 2.56 0.00
CA ASN A 105 -2.66 1.94 -1.26
C ASN A 105 -3.36 2.93 -2.21
N LEU A 106 -4.26 3.76 -1.66
CA LEU A 106 -4.91 4.82 -2.44
C LEU A 106 -3.91 5.84 -2.96
N ALA A 107 -2.97 6.25 -2.10
CA ALA A 107 -1.88 7.15 -2.49
C ALA A 107 -1.00 6.54 -3.59
N GLY A 108 -0.75 5.23 -3.54
CA GLY A 108 -0.06 4.49 -4.60
C GLY A 108 -0.75 4.59 -5.94
N ALA A 109 -2.09 4.50 -5.95
CA ALA A 109 -2.87 4.64 -7.18
C ALA A 109 -2.83 6.08 -7.75
N TYR A 110 -2.76 7.10 -6.89
CA TYR A 110 -2.53 8.48 -7.33
C TYR A 110 -1.10 8.69 -7.82
N TYR A 111 -0.11 8.16 -7.09
CA TYR A 111 1.29 8.23 -7.49
C TYR A 111 1.54 7.64 -8.88
N ALA A 112 0.96 6.48 -9.17
CA ALA A 112 1.08 5.81 -10.47
C ALA A 112 0.42 6.59 -11.64
N GLN A 113 -0.38 7.60 -11.32
CA GLN A 113 -1.01 8.53 -12.27
C GLN A 113 -0.31 9.89 -12.31
N ASP A 114 0.88 10.03 -11.68
CA ASP A 114 1.61 11.28 -11.49
C ASP A 114 0.83 12.38 -10.74
N LYS A 115 -0.24 11.98 -10.00
CA LYS A 115 -1.06 12.86 -9.17
C LYS A 115 -0.47 12.98 -7.77
N TYR A 116 0.72 13.60 -7.68
CA TYR A 116 1.51 13.66 -6.46
C TYR A 116 0.87 14.55 -5.38
N GLU A 117 0.17 15.59 -5.80
CA GLU A 117 -0.52 16.54 -4.89
C GLU A 117 -1.67 15.87 -4.15
N GLU A 118 -2.36 14.92 -4.79
CA GLU A 118 -3.42 14.14 -4.19
C GLU A 118 -2.88 12.99 -3.32
N ALA A 119 -1.72 12.43 -3.68
CA ALA A 119 -1.09 11.35 -2.92
C ALA A 119 -0.46 11.86 -1.60
N GLU A 120 0.10 13.07 -1.59
CA GLU A 120 0.84 13.61 -0.45
C GLU A 120 0.02 13.62 0.87
N PRO A 121 -1.19 14.21 0.92
CA PRO A 121 -1.97 14.25 2.16
C PRO A 121 -2.36 12.86 2.67
N LEU A 122 -2.60 11.90 1.78
CA LEU A 122 -2.94 10.53 2.15
C LEU A 122 -1.75 9.83 2.83
N LEU A 123 -0.55 9.97 2.27
CA LEU A 123 0.67 9.39 2.87
C LEU A 123 1.04 10.05 4.19
N GLN A 124 0.84 11.37 4.30
CA GLN A 124 1.05 12.08 5.56
C GLN A 124 0.09 11.59 6.64
N GLN A 125 -1.18 11.43 6.30
CA GLN A 125 -2.19 10.89 7.23
C GLN A 125 -1.86 9.45 7.62
N ALA A 126 -1.47 8.59 6.68
CA ALA A 126 -1.05 7.22 6.95
C ALA A 126 0.11 7.19 7.94
N LEU A 127 1.15 8.01 7.73
CA LEU A 127 2.29 8.09 8.64
C LEU A 127 1.87 8.52 10.04
N VAL A 128 1.01 9.54 10.17
CA VAL A 128 0.51 10.02 11.48
C VAL A 128 -0.22 8.89 12.22
N ILE A 129 -1.04 8.10 11.52
CA ILE A 129 -1.73 6.96 12.12
C ILE A 129 -0.70 5.90 12.57
N CYS A 130 0.25 5.54 11.70
CA CYS A 130 1.30 4.57 12.05
C CYS A 130 2.09 5.02 13.28
N GLU A 131 2.46 6.30 13.38
CA GLU A 131 3.17 6.86 14.55
C GLU A 131 2.37 6.76 15.86
N GLN A 132 1.04 6.77 15.77
CA GLN A 132 0.15 6.70 16.95
C GLN A 132 -0.12 5.28 17.41
N VAL A 133 -0.22 4.31 16.48
CA VAL A 133 -0.76 2.99 16.79
C VAL A 133 0.24 1.84 16.63
N LEU A 134 1.35 2.06 15.91
CA LEU A 134 2.33 1.03 15.61
C LEU A 134 3.65 1.26 16.38
N SER A 135 4.42 0.19 16.51
CA SER A 135 5.80 0.31 16.98
C SER A 135 6.68 0.92 15.88
N PRO A 136 7.78 1.60 16.24
CA PRO A 136 8.69 2.16 15.25
C PRO A 136 9.27 1.14 14.27
N ALA A 137 9.38 -0.13 14.70
CA ALA A 137 9.92 -1.23 13.92
C ALA A 137 8.87 -1.97 13.08
N ASP A 138 7.63 -1.50 13.11
CA ASP A 138 6.55 -2.11 12.36
C ASP A 138 6.78 -1.93 10.85
N PRO A 139 6.58 -2.98 10.03
CA PRO A 139 6.75 -2.89 8.58
C PRO A 139 5.90 -1.78 7.94
N ASP A 140 4.68 -1.55 8.41
CA ASP A 140 3.79 -0.53 7.86
C ASP A 140 4.28 0.89 8.16
N MET A 141 4.93 1.09 9.31
CA MET A 141 5.61 2.34 9.65
C MET A 141 6.78 2.60 8.68
N ILE A 142 7.61 1.59 8.44
CA ILE A 142 8.75 1.66 7.52
C ILE A 142 8.27 1.93 6.09
N ASN A 143 7.20 1.25 5.66
CA ASN A 143 6.59 1.44 4.34
C ASN A 143 6.06 2.87 4.16
N SER A 144 5.34 3.40 5.16
CA SER A 144 4.81 4.78 5.10
C SER A 144 5.93 5.83 4.97
N LEU A 145 7.05 5.64 5.68
CA LEU A 145 8.23 6.50 5.55
C LEU A 145 8.86 6.42 4.16
N ASN A 146 9.06 5.21 3.63
CA ASN A 146 9.61 5.01 2.30
C ASN A 146 8.70 5.59 1.21
N ASN A 147 7.38 5.41 1.32
CA ASN A 147 6.40 5.94 0.37
C ASN A 147 6.44 7.48 0.31
N LEU A 148 6.52 8.16 1.46
CA LEU A 148 6.71 9.61 1.50
C LEU A 148 8.04 10.03 0.89
N GLY A 149 9.12 9.31 1.19
CA GLY A 149 10.42 9.55 0.58
C GLY A 149 10.37 9.47 -0.94
N MET A 150 9.69 8.46 -1.48
CA MET A 150 9.54 8.26 -2.93
C MET A 150 8.65 9.32 -3.57
N LEU A 151 7.58 9.72 -2.89
CA LEU A 151 6.73 10.82 -3.37
C LEU A 151 7.53 12.13 -3.48
N TYR A 152 8.28 12.49 -2.45
CA TYR A 152 9.09 13.72 -2.47
C TYR A 152 10.24 13.63 -3.49
N GLU A 153 10.82 12.44 -3.69
CA GLU A 153 11.80 12.22 -4.76
C GLU A 153 11.18 12.46 -6.15
N ALA A 154 9.95 11.99 -6.40
CA ALA A 154 9.23 12.21 -7.65
C ALA A 154 8.87 13.68 -7.88
N GLN A 155 8.60 14.42 -6.79
CA GLN A 155 8.38 15.87 -6.82
C GLN A 155 9.71 16.69 -6.88
N GLU A 156 10.86 16.04 -7.00
CA GLU A 156 12.20 16.65 -6.97
C GLU A 156 12.52 17.40 -5.65
N LYS A 157 11.75 17.14 -4.59
CA LYS A 157 11.96 17.67 -3.23
C LYS A 157 12.98 16.80 -2.47
N TYR A 158 14.20 16.74 -2.97
CA TYR A 158 15.22 15.78 -2.55
C TYR A 158 15.60 15.87 -1.07
N GLU A 159 15.67 17.05 -0.49
CA GLU A 159 15.96 17.23 0.93
C GLU A 159 14.87 16.62 1.84
N GLN A 160 13.63 16.66 1.41
CA GLN A 160 12.52 16.04 2.13
C GLN A 160 12.55 14.52 1.97
N ALA A 161 12.78 14.05 0.76
CA ALA A 161 12.93 12.63 0.47
C ALA A 161 14.05 12.00 1.31
N GLU A 162 15.22 12.67 1.40
CA GLU A 162 16.35 12.21 2.17
C GLU A 162 16.01 12.00 3.65
N LYS A 163 15.29 12.93 4.28
CA LYS A 163 14.90 12.83 5.69
C LYS A 163 14.04 11.58 5.96
N PHE A 164 13.09 11.29 5.07
CA PHE A 164 12.23 10.12 5.23
C PHE A 164 12.98 8.81 5.00
N PHE A 165 13.82 8.73 3.97
CA PHE A 165 14.64 7.54 3.73
C PHE A 165 15.68 7.30 4.82
N GLN A 166 16.32 8.35 5.35
CA GLN A 166 17.25 8.23 6.48
C GLN A 166 16.54 7.70 7.73
N ARG A 167 15.34 8.21 8.02
CA ARG A 167 14.55 7.76 9.16
C ARG A 167 14.14 6.29 9.00
N ALA A 168 13.67 5.88 7.83
CA ALA A 168 13.33 4.49 7.54
C ALA A 168 14.56 3.58 7.71
N LEU A 169 15.70 3.95 7.12
CA LEU A 169 16.95 3.19 7.25
C LEU A 169 17.42 3.04 8.67
N GLU A 170 17.37 4.10 9.47
CA GLU A 170 17.81 4.07 10.87
C GLU A 170 16.94 3.11 11.68
N ILE A 171 15.61 3.16 11.52
CA ILE A 171 14.67 2.24 12.16
C ILE A 171 14.97 0.79 11.76
N CYS A 172 15.11 0.53 10.46
CA CYS A 172 15.42 -0.81 9.97
C CYS A 172 16.75 -1.34 10.51
N ARG A 173 17.80 -0.51 10.54
CA ARG A 173 19.11 -0.93 11.06
C ARG A 173 19.06 -1.31 12.53
N GLN A 174 18.36 -0.52 13.34
CA GLN A 174 18.26 -0.74 14.78
C GLN A 174 17.39 -1.96 15.12
N ALA A 175 16.25 -2.12 14.43
CA ALA A 175 15.27 -3.13 14.77
C ALA A 175 15.50 -4.48 14.08
N LEU A 176 15.91 -4.45 12.81
CA LEU A 176 15.99 -5.64 11.96
C LEU A 176 17.43 -6.05 11.64
N GLY A 177 18.37 -5.13 11.82
CA GLY A 177 19.79 -5.32 11.53
C GLY A 177 20.17 -5.00 10.07
N PRO A 178 21.50 -4.88 9.80
CA PRO A 178 22.00 -4.33 8.52
C PRO A 178 21.79 -5.23 7.29
N LYS A 179 21.50 -6.51 7.47
CA LYS A 179 21.32 -7.49 6.38
C LYS A 179 19.86 -7.79 6.08
N HIS A 180 18.92 -7.21 6.82
CA HIS A 180 17.50 -7.44 6.59
C HIS A 180 17.09 -6.83 5.23
N PRO A 181 16.18 -7.49 4.46
CA PRO A 181 15.72 -6.98 3.17
C PRO A 181 15.24 -5.53 3.22
N ASP A 182 14.44 -5.16 4.22
CA ASP A 182 13.91 -3.80 4.37
C ASP A 182 15.01 -2.76 4.67
N THR A 183 16.06 -3.17 5.38
CA THR A 183 17.23 -2.31 5.60
C THR A 183 17.98 -2.08 4.30
N VAL A 184 18.14 -3.12 3.49
CA VAL A 184 18.78 -3.02 2.17
C VAL A 184 17.92 -2.18 1.23
N PHE A 185 16.60 -2.35 1.26
CA PHE A 185 15.67 -1.57 0.44
C PHE A 185 15.74 -0.07 0.80
N SER A 186 15.63 0.29 2.08
CA SER A 186 15.74 1.69 2.53
C SER A 186 17.11 2.30 2.20
N PHE A 187 18.19 1.52 2.31
CA PHE A 187 19.52 1.95 1.88
C PHE A 187 19.59 2.22 0.37
N ASN A 188 19.03 1.35 -0.44
CA ASN A 188 19.00 1.50 -1.90
C ASN A 188 18.21 2.75 -2.33
N ASN A 189 17.13 3.11 -1.61
CA ASN A 189 16.40 4.34 -1.85
C ASN A 189 17.28 5.57 -1.66
N LEU A 190 18.09 5.62 -0.61
CA LEU A 190 19.07 6.69 -0.41
C LEU A 190 20.16 6.72 -1.49
N VAL A 191 20.69 5.57 -1.87
CA VAL A 191 21.68 5.50 -2.95
C VAL A 191 21.10 6.01 -4.27
N ARG A 192 19.86 5.63 -4.59
CA ARG A 192 19.14 6.12 -5.79
C ARG A 192 18.97 7.62 -5.74
N LEU A 193 18.53 8.17 -4.59
CA LEU A 193 18.35 9.60 -4.39
C LEU A 193 19.65 10.39 -4.63
N TYR A 194 20.75 9.96 -4.03
CA TYR A 194 22.04 10.64 -4.19
C TYR A 194 22.58 10.58 -5.62
N ARG A 195 22.33 9.48 -6.34
CA ARG A 195 22.66 9.40 -7.77
C ARG A 195 21.88 10.40 -8.60
N LYS A 196 20.58 10.60 -8.32
CA LYS A 196 19.77 11.61 -9.01
C LYS A 196 20.25 13.02 -8.74
N GLN A 197 20.74 13.29 -7.53
CA GLN A 197 21.33 14.60 -7.18
C GLN A 197 22.71 14.86 -7.79
N GLY A 198 23.32 13.87 -8.44
CA GLY A 198 24.65 14.01 -9.04
C GLY A 198 25.80 13.98 -8.02
N HIS A 199 25.60 13.40 -6.86
CA HIS A 199 26.61 13.27 -5.82
C HIS A 199 27.57 12.07 -6.02
N TYR A 200 27.43 11.34 -7.16
CA TYR A 200 28.30 10.22 -7.54
C TYR A 200 28.56 10.20 -9.05
#